data_c593b96d675b617c8d65e7eebdfe3f2b
#
_entry.id   c593b96d675b617c8d65e7eebdfe3f2b
#
_cell.length_a   1.000
_cell.length_b   1.000
_cell.length_c   1.000
_cell.angle_alpha   90.00
_cell.angle_beta   90.00
_cell.angle_gamma   90.00
#
_symmetry.space_group_name_H-M   'P 1'
#
loop_
_entity.id
_entity.type
_entity.pdbx_description
1 polymer ?
#
loop_
_entity_poly.entity_id
_entity_poly.type
_entity_poly.pdbx_seq_one_letter_code
_entity_poly.pdbx_strand_id
1 'polypeptide(L)'
;MSTPPSLSERSETRPDAPARIQQHRRYLMCRPEHFTVSYRINPWMEPAKPTDTAKALAQWQTLYDTYVALGHEVELIDPVPGLPDMVYTANGGFVIDGRALGVRFRVDERRGEERPFMDWFAAHGFEVVEPVEVQEGEGDFLLVGDTILAGTGFRSVGDSHREVADVFGREVVSLRLVDPRFYHLDTAISVLDPVQGPGGVERANIAYLPSAFDDDSRRILQERYPDAILVSDADGAVFGLNSASDGYNVFISPRATGFEAQLRERGYHPVLVDLSELLLGGGGIKCCTLELRGTR
;
A
#
# COMPACT_ATOMS: atom_id res chain seq x y z
N MET A 1 20.11 45.44 -2.90
CA MET A 1 20.56 44.26 -3.62
C MET A 1 20.86 43.22 -2.56
N SER A 2 19.92 42.35 -2.25
CA SER A 2 20.07 41.31 -1.24
C SER A 2 20.26 39.97 -1.97
N THR A 3 21.37 39.32 -1.69
CA THR A 3 21.76 38.03 -2.24
C THR A 3 20.83 36.94 -1.67
N PRO A 4 20.31 35.98 -2.48
CA PRO A 4 19.54 34.87 -1.95
C PRO A 4 20.44 33.87 -1.22
N PRO A 5 19.95 33.19 -0.17
CA PRO A 5 20.73 32.18 0.56
C PRO A 5 20.99 30.93 -0.31
N SER A 6 22.19 30.41 -0.20
CA SER A 6 22.65 29.22 -0.92
C SER A 6 21.98 27.94 -0.37
N LEU A 7 21.41 27.15 -1.28
CA LEU A 7 20.96 25.78 -1.04
C LEU A 7 22.16 24.87 -0.83
N SER A 8 22.59 24.69 0.42
CA SER A 8 23.48 23.60 0.82
C SER A 8 23.23 23.22 2.29
N GLU A 9 22.04 22.79 2.61
CA GLU A 9 21.85 21.94 3.78
C GLU A 9 21.99 20.49 3.35
N ARG A 10 23.22 20.00 3.39
CA ARG A 10 23.48 18.57 3.38
C ARG A 10 22.91 18.02 4.69
N SER A 11 21.87 17.21 4.59
CA SER A 11 21.38 16.35 5.67
C SER A 11 22.61 15.59 6.25
N GLU A 12 22.91 15.82 7.52
CA GLU A 12 23.87 15.02 8.27
C GLU A 12 23.25 13.63 8.48
N THR A 13 23.49 12.72 7.53
CA THR A 13 23.16 11.31 7.68
C THR A 13 24.06 10.73 8.78
N ARG A 14 23.49 10.00 9.73
CA ARG A 14 24.23 9.19 10.69
C ARG A 14 25.23 8.31 9.93
N PRO A 15 26.52 8.28 10.31
CA PRO A 15 27.55 7.56 9.54
C PRO A 15 27.34 6.04 9.42
N ASP A 16 26.41 5.46 10.17
CA ASP A 16 26.13 4.01 10.22
C ASP A 16 24.80 3.59 9.59
N ALA A 17 24.01 4.52 9.02
CA ALA A 17 22.76 4.13 8.34
C ALA A 17 23.10 3.39 7.03
N PRO A 18 22.52 2.21 6.76
CA PRO A 18 22.75 1.52 5.51
C PRO A 18 22.31 2.38 4.34
N ALA A 19 23.11 2.43 3.27
CA ALA A 19 22.75 3.13 2.05
C ALA A 19 21.45 2.53 1.49
N ARG A 20 20.41 3.35 1.38
CA ARG A 20 19.14 2.98 0.75
C ARG A 20 19.29 3.06 -0.77
N ILE A 21 18.74 2.08 -1.47
CA ILE A 21 18.85 1.99 -2.93
C ILE A 21 17.44 1.95 -3.50
N GLN A 22 17.17 2.90 -4.39
CA GLN A 22 15.93 2.91 -5.15
C GLN A 22 15.87 1.66 -6.04
N GLN A 23 14.72 1.00 -6.04
CA GLN A 23 14.41 -0.12 -6.90
C GLN A 23 13.32 0.25 -7.89
N HIS A 24 13.50 -0.16 -9.11
CA HIS A 24 12.47 -0.02 -10.14
C HIS A 24 11.25 -0.85 -9.75
N ARG A 25 10.08 -0.24 -9.81
CA ARG A 25 8.79 -0.88 -9.56
C ARG A 25 7.92 -0.80 -10.80
N ARG A 26 6.97 -1.72 -10.89
CA ARG A 26 5.90 -1.74 -11.87
C ARG A 26 4.58 -1.73 -11.11
N TYR A 27 3.74 -0.76 -11.38
CA TYR A 27 2.48 -0.54 -10.66
C TYR A 27 1.29 -0.61 -11.60
N LEU A 28 0.16 -1.08 -11.08
CA LEU A 28 -1.15 -0.92 -11.70
C LEU A 28 -1.92 0.16 -10.94
N MET A 29 -2.46 1.13 -11.68
CA MET A 29 -3.29 2.20 -11.15
C MET A 29 -4.59 2.33 -11.95
N CYS A 30 -5.63 2.91 -11.34
CA CYS A 30 -6.90 3.20 -11.98
C CYS A 30 -7.27 4.68 -11.78
N ARG A 31 -7.66 5.38 -12.85
CA ARG A 31 -8.06 6.80 -12.77
C ARG A 31 -9.36 6.94 -11.98
N PRO A 32 -9.48 7.91 -11.07
CA PRO A 32 -10.68 8.11 -10.25
C PRO A 32 -11.81 8.85 -10.99
N GLU A 33 -12.09 8.50 -12.26
CA GLU A 33 -13.11 9.17 -13.08
C GLU A 33 -14.53 9.00 -12.56
N HIS A 34 -14.76 7.89 -11.85
CA HIS A 34 -16.06 7.55 -11.25
C HIS A 34 -16.04 7.62 -9.72
N PHE A 35 -14.96 8.17 -9.14
CA PHE A 35 -14.82 8.25 -7.69
C PHE A 35 -15.92 9.09 -7.06
N THR A 36 -16.61 8.50 -6.12
CA THR A 36 -17.62 9.14 -5.27
C THR A 36 -17.82 8.30 -4.02
N VAL A 37 -18.27 8.93 -2.93
CA VAL A 37 -18.63 8.23 -1.68
C VAL A 37 -20.17 8.19 -1.60
N SER A 38 -20.77 7.15 -2.19
CA SER A 38 -22.23 6.97 -2.25
C SER A 38 -22.79 5.95 -1.24
N TYR A 39 -21.88 5.20 -0.57
CA TYR A 39 -22.20 4.19 0.45
C TYR A 39 -21.15 4.23 1.57
N ARG A 40 -21.38 3.44 2.62
CA ARG A 40 -20.45 3.34 3.75
C ARG A 40 -20.04 1.89 3.99
N ILE A 41 -18.80 1.54 3.66
CA ILE A 41 -18.22 0.22 3.89
C ILE A 41 -16.99 0.25 4.81
N ASN A 42 -16.61 1.44 5.27
CA ASN A 42 -15.54 1.66 6.26
C ASN A 42 -15.83 2.94 7.08
N PRO A 43 -15.14 3.15 8.22
CA PRO A 43 -15.38 4.31 9.09
C PRO A 43 -15.02 5.69 8.49
N TRP A 44 -14.24 5.73 7.41
CA TRP A 44 -13.81 6.99 6.76
C TRP A 44 -14.88 7.54 5.82
N MET A 45 -15.73 6.67 5.29
CA MET A 45 -16.77 7.05 4.34
C MET A 45 -17.95 7.77 5.02
N GLU A 46 -18.28 8.93 4.48
CA GLU A 46 -19.45 9.72 4.89
C GLU A 46 -20.22 10.17 3.64
N PRO A 47 -21.28 9.41 3.22
CA PRO A 47 -22.02 9.71 1.99
C PRO A 47 -22.70 11.08 1.95
N ALA A 48 -22.97 11.68 3.12
CA ALA A 48 -23.51 13.03 3.19
C ALA A 48 -22.45 14.13 2.84
N LYS A 49 -21.18 13.75 2.78
CA LYS A 49 -20.08 14.65 2.47
C LYS A 49 -19.79 14.60 0.97
N PRO A 50 -19.98 15.70 0.22
CA PRO A 50 -19.72 15.67 -1.22
C PRO A 50 -18.24 15.43 -1.51
N THR A 51 -17.97 14.68 -2.57
CA THR A 51 -16.63 14.47 -3.13
C THR A 51 -16.40 15.38 -4.32
N ASP A 52 -15.15 15.82 -4.50
CA ASP A 52 -14.69 16.60 -5.65
C ASP A 52 -13.88 15.69 -6.58
N THR A 53 -14.54 15.15 -7.62
CA THR A 53 -13.88 14.26 -8.58
C THR A 53 -12.74 14.95 -9.33
N ALA A 54 -12.84 16.26 -9.62
CA ALA A 54 -11.77 16.98 -10.28
C ALA A 54 -10.52 17.11 -9.39
N LYS A 55 -10.71 17.35 -8.09
CA LYS A 55 -9.65 17.32 -7.11
C LYS A 55 -9.05 15.93 -6.93
N ALA A 56 -9.88 14.89 -6.87
CA ALA A 56 -9.42 13.50 -6.81
C ALA A 56 -8.54 13.15 -8.01
N LEU A 57 -8.96 13.52 -9.22
CA LEU A 57 -8.18 13.33 -10.45
C LEU A 57 -6.85 14.08 -10.41
N ALA A 58 -6.83 15.33 -9.98
CA ALA A 58 -5.59 16.13 -9.89
C ALA A 58 -4.60 15.55 -8.87
N GLN A 59 -5.07 15.13 -7.71
CA GLN A 59 -4.24 14.51 -6.67
C GLN A 59 -3.69 13.16 -7.14
N TRP A 60 -4.54 12.33 -7.73
CA TRP A 60 -4.12 11.04 -8.31
C TRP A 60 -3.09 11.22 -9.42
N GLN A 61 -3.30 12.22 -10.32
CA GLN A 61 -2.35 12.52 -11.38
C GLN A 61 -0.97 12.92 -10.82
N THR A 62 -0.95 13.66 -9.70
CA THR A 62 0.31 14.00 -9.01
C THR A 62 1.05 12.73 -8.56
N LEU A 63 0.35 11.74 -8.00
CA LEU A 63 0.96 10.46 -7.60
C LEU A 63 1.52 9.71 -8.83
N TYR A 64 0.71 9.59 -9.89
CA TYR A 64 1.10 8.96 -11.15
C TYR A 64 2.36 9.61 -11.74
N ASP A 65 2.34 10.94 -11.92
CA ASP A 65 3.47 11.69 -12.49
C ASP A 65 4.73 11.56 -11.63
N THR A 66 4.57 11.48 -10.31
CA THR A 66 5.68 11.30 -9.38
C THR A 66 6.33 9.92 -9.55
N TYR A 67 5.54 8.85 -9.69
CA TYR A 67 6.07 7.51 -9.98
C TYR A 67 6.83 7.48 -11.31
N VAL A 68 6.24 8.03 -12.37
CA VAL A 68 6.86 8.08 -13.70
C VAL A 68 8.16 8.91 -13.68
N ALA A 69 8.16 10.06 -13.02
CA ALA A 69 9.34 10.94 -12.91
C ALA A 69 10.51 10.27 -12.16
N LEU A 70 10.21 9.37 -11.21
CA LEU A 70 11.19 8.57 -10.49
C LEU A 70 11.60 7.29 -11.24
N GLY A 71 11.06 7.09 -12.45
CA GLY A 71 11.43 6.01 -13.35
C GLY A 71 10.67 4.70 -13.13
N HIS A 72 9.59 4.68 -12.36
CA HIS A 72 8.74 3.50 -12.22
C HIS A 72 7.86 3.30 -13.46
N GLU A 73 7.53 2.04 -13.76
CA GLU A 73 6.53 1.70 -14.77
C GLU A 73 5.13 1.76 -14.14
N VAL A 74 4.20 2.47 -14.79
CA VAL A 74 2.82 2.54 -14.33
C VAL A 74 1.88 2.13 -15.46
N GLU A 75 1.18 1.02 -15.24
CA GLU A 75 0.12 0.54 -16.13
C GLU A 75 -1.24 0.98 -15.60
N LEU A 76 -2.19 1.07 -16.50
CA LEU A 76 -3.54 1.53 -16.17
C LEU A 76 -4.56 0.44 -16.45
N ILE A 77 -5.53 0.31 -15.54
CA ILE A 77 -6.79 -0.37 -15.80
C ILE A 77 -7.87 0.70 -15.99
N ASP A 78 -8.73 0.49 -16.98
CA ASP A 78 -9.82 1.41 -17.27
C ASP A 78 -10.85 1.41 -16.12
N PRO A 79 -11.29 2.59 -15.66
CA PRO A 79 -12.34 2.67 -14.64
C PRO A 79 -13.68 2.22 -15.21
N VAL A 80 -14.45 1.47 -14.42
CA VAL A 80 -15.77 0.99 -14.82
C VAL A 80 -16.86 1.87 -14.20
N PRO A 81 -17.81 2.40 -14.99
CA PRO A 81 -18.93 3.18 -14.47
C PRO A 81 -19.71 2.40 -13.39
N GLY A 82 -20.00 3.05 -12.27
CA GLY A 82 -20.70 2.44 -11.15
C GLY A 82 -19.81 1.69 -10.15
N LEU A 83 -18.49 1.63 -10.38
CA LEU A 83 -17.50 1.04 -9.48
C LEU A 83 -16.51 2.12 -8.97
N PRO A 84 -16.93 2.98 -8.04
CA PRO A 84 -16.16 4.15 -7.63
C PRO A 84 -14.86 3.79 -6.91
N ASP A 85 -14.77 2.61 -6.31
CA ASP A 85 -13.62 2.17 -5.52
C ASP A 85 -12.53 1.47 -6.34
N MET A 86 -12.70 1.31 -7.68
CA MET A 86 -11.65 0.76 -8.56
C MET A 86 -10.35 1.55 -8.53
N VAL A 87 -10.37 2.81 -8.11
CA VAL A 87 -9.17 3.63 -7.89
C VAL A 87 -8.23 3.00 -6.86
N TYR A 88 -8.75 2.21 -5.91
CA TYR A 88 -7.98 1.50 -4.90
C TYR A 88 -7.49 0.15 -5.43
N THR A 89 -6.62 0.21 -6.42
CA THR A 89 -6.13 -0.96 -7.19
C THR A 89 -5.42 -2.01 -6.35
N ALA A 90 -4.83 -1.64 -5.20
CA ALA A 90 -4.23 -2.61 -4.28
C ALA A 90 -5.22 -3.72 -3.87
N ASN A 91 -6.51 -3.40 -3.81
CA ASN A 91 -7.54 -4.39 -3.50
C ASN A 91 -7.95 -5.25 -4.70
N GLY A 92 -7.41 -4.99 -5.90
CA GLY A 92 -7.77 -5.71 -7.13
C GLY A 92 -7.07 -7.06 -7.31
N GLY A 93 -6.04 -7.36 -6.52
CA GLY A 93 -5.29 -8.62 -6.59
C GLY A 93 -4.04 -8.64 -5.74
N PHE A 94 -3.34 -9.77 -5.80
CA PHE A 94 -2.00 -9.93 -5.23
C PHE A 94 -1.09 -10.62 -6.24
N VAL A 95 0.03 -9.99 -6.60
CA VAL A 95 0.88 -10.44 -7.71
C VAL A 95 2.28 -10.72 -7.23
N ILE A 96 2.76 -11.97 -7.48
CA ILE A 96 4.15 -12.39 -7.23
C ILE A 96 4.60 -13.30 -8.37
N ASP A 97 5.81 -13.09 -8.89
CA ASP A 97 6.47 -13.94 -9.88
C ASP A 97 5.61 -14.23 -11.13
N GLY A 98 4.87 -13.22 -11.61
CA GLY A 98 4.02 -13.33 -12.80
C GLY A 98 2.70 -14.07 -12.59
N ARG A 99 2.40 -14.50 -11.36
CA ARG A 99 1.12 -15.07 -10.96
C ARG A 99 0.29 -14.03 -10.24
N ALA A 100 -0.98 -13.91 -10.58
CA ALA A 100 -1.95 -13.00 -9.98
C ALA A 100 -3.06 -13.80 -9.29
N LEU A 101 -3.14 -13.73 -7.97
CA LEU A 101 -4.32 -14.16 -7.23
C LEU A 101 -5.36 -13.03 -7.33
N GLY A 102 -6.51 -13.32 -7.95
CA GLY A 102 -7.65 -12.40 -8.01
C GLY A 102 -8.20 -12.10 -6.61
N VAL A 103 -9.30 -11.36 -6.55
CA VAL A 103 -9.92 -10.99 -5.27
C VAL A 103 -11.35 -11.50 -5.19
N ARG A 104 -11.81 -11.67 -3.95
CA ARG A 104 -13.19 -11.97 -3.62
C ARG A 104 -13.63 -11.06 -2.48
N PHE A 105 -14.30 -9.97 -2.86
CA PHE A 105 -14.68 -8.92 -1.91
C PHE A 105 -15.71 -9.39 -0.88
N ARG A 106 -15.50 -8.97 0.37
CA ARG A 106 -16.45 -9.20 1.45
C ARG A 106 -17.75 -8.41 1.24
N VAL A 107 -17.64 -7.18 0.74
CA VAL A 107 -18.76 -6.24 0.61
C VAL A 107 -19.34 -6.29 -0.80
N ASP A 108 -20.67 -6.30 -0.91
CA ASP A 108 -21.37 -6.45 -2.18
C ASP A 108 -21.10 -5.27 -3.13
N GLU A 109 -20.89 -4.07 -2.58
CA GLU A 109 -20.62 -2.85 -3.32
C GLU A 109 -19.37 -2.92 -4.21
N ARG A 110 -18.39 -3.78 -3.84
CA ARG A 110 -17.14 -3.92 -4.58
C ARG A 110 -17.04 -5.19 -5.43
N ARG A 111 -17.98 -6.13 -5.33
CA ARG A 111 -17.92 -7.40 -6.08
C ARG A 111 -17.87 -7.22 -7.60
N GLY A 112 -18.46 -6.14 -8.10
CA GLY A 112 -18.37 -5.81 -9.52
C GLY A 112 -16.96 -5.55 -10.04
N GLU A 113 -15.99 -5.28 -9.14
CA GLU A 113 -14.59 -5.01 -9.48
C GLU A 113 -13.77 -6.30 -9.73
N GLU A 114 -14.19 -7.46 -9.20
CA GLU A 114 -13.46 -8.73 -9.24
C GLU A 114 -13.12 -9.14 -10.68
N ARG A 115 -14.10 -9.16 -11.56
CA ARG A 115 -13.93 -9.61 -12.93
C ARG A 115 -13.05 -8.68 -13.77
N PRO A 116 -13.25 -7.34 -13.77
CA PRO A 116 -12.38 -6.39 -14.45
C PRO A 116 -10.90 -6.55 -14.11
N PHE A 117 -10.53 -6.74 -12.83
CA PHE A 117 -9.15 -6.95 -12.45
C PHE A 117 -8.60 -8.28 -12.96
N MET A 118 -9.32 -9.39 -12.81
CA MET A 118 -8.88 -10.69 -13.31
C MET A 118 -8.71 -10.71 -14.84
N ASP A 119 -9.63 -10.08 -15.58
CA ASP A 119 -9.55 -9.94 -17.03
C ASP A 119 -8.34 -9.11 -17.44
N TRP A 120 -8.05 -8.03 -16.71
CA TRP A 120 -6.87 -7.21 -16.94
C TRP A 120 -5.57 -8.03 -16.76
N PHE A 121 -5.44 -8.78 -15.66
CA PHE A 121 -4.27 -9.63 -15.43
C PHE A 121 -4.09 -10.66 -16.54
N ALA A 122 -5.15 -11.35 -16.93
CA ALA A 122 -5.11 -12.35 -18.00
C ALA A 122 -4.68 -11.73 -19.36
N ALA A 123 -5.21 -10.55 -19.69
CA ALA A 123 -4.87 -9.83 -20.93
C ALA A 123 -3.41 -9.34 -20.95
N HIS A 124 -2.78 -9.14 -19.78
CA HIS A 124 -1.40 -8.67 -19.63
C HIS A 124 -0.40 -9.80 -19.30
N GLY A 125 -0.81 -11.05 -19.51
CA GLY A 125 0.09 -12.22 -19.49
C GLY A 125 0.40 -12.78 -18.10
N PHE A 126 -0.35 -12.40 -17.08
CA PHE A 126 -0.23 -13.02 -15.77
C PHE A 126 -0.95 -14.37 -15.72
N GLU A 127 -0.40 -15.34 -14.96
CA GLU A 127 -1.12 -16.55 -14.59
C GLU A 127 -2.17 -16.19 -13.53
N VAL A 128 -3.44 -16.15 -13.93
CA VAL A 128 -4.53 -15.75 -13.03
C VAL A 128 -5.03 -16.94 -12.24
N VAL A 129 -5.05 -16.80 -10.92
CA VAL A 129 -5.68 -17.75 -10.00
C VAL A 129 -6.97 -17.15 -9.46
N GLU A 130 -8.09 -17.82 -9.68
CA GLU A 130 -9.39 -17.39 -9.17
C GLU A 130 -9.48 -17.72 -7.67
N PRO A 131 -9.80 -16.74 -6.79
CA PRO A 131 -9.83 -16.97 -5.35
C PRO A 131 -11.06 -17.78 -4.93
N VAL A 132 -10.87 -18.66 -3.96
CA VAL A 132 -11.96 -19.42 -3.30
C VAL A 132 -12.43 -18.67 -2.04
N GLU A 133 -11.48 -18.14 -1.28
CA GLU A 133 -11.74 -17.49 -0.01
C GLU A 133 -11.96 -15.97 -0.17
N VAL A 134 -12.71 -15.39 0.78
CA VAL A 134 -12.90 -13.92 0.83
C VAL A 134 -11.60 -13.25 1.23
N GLN A 135 -11.06 -12.41 0.35
CA GLN A 135 -9.84 -11.62 0.58
C GLN A 135 -9.78 -10.42 -0.38
N GLU A 136 -9.04 -9.39 0.00
CA GLU A 136 -9.01 -8.11 -0.70
C GLU A 136 -7.58 -7.71 -1.13
N GLY A 137 -6.84 -8.67 -1.73
CA GLY A 137 -5.58 -8.45 -2.43
C GLY A 137 -4.47 -7.82 -1.57
N GLU A 138 -3.70 -6.88 -2.15
CA GLU A 138 -2.62 -6.15 -1.43
C GLU A 138 -3.13 -5.21 -0.33
N GLY A 139 -4.44 -5.05 -0.16
CA GLY A 139 -4.97 -4.44 1.04
C GLY A 139 -4.63 -5.25 2.29
N ASP A 140 -4.72 -6.57 2.20
CA ASP A 140 -4.50 -7.49 3.32
C ASP A 140 -3.29 -8.41 3.16
N PHE A 141 -2.64 -8.47 1.98
CA PHE A 141 -1.43 -9.26 1.76
C PHE A 141 -0.26 -8.36 1.39
N LEU A 142 0.79 -8.37 2.22
CA LEU A 142 1.99 -7.56 2.02
C LEU A 142 3.22 -8.46 1.90
N LEU A 143 3.93 -8.38 0.79
CA LEU A 143 5.18 -9.11 0.61
C LEU A 143 6.34 -8.34 1.26
N VAL A 144 7.01 -8.97 2.22
CA VAL A 144 8.16 -8.44 2.94
C VAL A 144 9.31 -9.44 2.82
N GLY A 145 10.27 -9.16 1.94
CA GLY A 145 11.25 -10.17 1.53
C GLY A 145 10.56 -11.38 0.88
N ASP A 146 10.77 -12.56 1.42
CA ASP A 146 10.13 -13.80 0.97
C ASP A 146 8.89 -14.20 1.79
N THR A 147 8.52 -13.39 2.78
CA THR A 147 7.38 -13.65 3.68
C THR A 147 6.19 -12.79 3.29
N ILE A 148 5.00 -13.37 3.29
CA ILE A 148 3.74 -12.65 3.13
C ILE A 148 3.16 -12.37 4.52
N LEU A 149 3.00 -11.09 4.87
CA LEU A 149 2.18 -10.69 6.01
C LEU A 149 0.72 -10.66 5.56
N ALA A 150 -0.15 -11.35 6.28
CA ALA A 150 -1.56 -11.50 5.91
C ALA A 150 -2.48 -11.01 7.02
N GLY A 151 -3.32 -10.03 6.70
CA GLY A 151 -4.24 -9.36 7.60
C GLY A 151 -5.60 -10.04 7.68
N THR A 152 -6.17 -10.08 8.88
CA THR A 152 -7.56 -10.48 9.11
C THR A 152 -8.21 -9.59 10.18
N GLY A 153 -9.52 -9.67 10.31
CA GLY A 153 -10.30 -8.93 11.33
C GLY A 153 -11.52 -8.24 10.75
N PHE A 154 -11.39 -7.60 9.57
CA PHE A 154 -12.48 -6.82 8.99
C PHE A 154 -12.87 -7.24 7.58
N ARG A 155 -11.90 -7.48 6.69
CA ARG A 155 -12.14 -7.74 5.26
C ARG A 155 -11.80 -9.16 4.87
N SER A 156 -10.54 -9.56 4.92
CA SER A 156 -10.12 -10.91 4.57
C SER A 156 -10.40 -11.90 5.69
N VAL A 157 -10.73 -13.15 5.33
CA VAL A 157 -10.93 -14.25 6.28
C VAL A 157 -9.61 -15.00 6.54
N GLY A 158 -9.49 -15.64 7.71
CA GLY A 158 -8.26 -16.37 8.07
C GLY A 158 -7.95 -17.55 7.14
N ASP A 159 -8.95 -18.18 6.53
CA ASP A 159 -8.75 -19.30 5.59
C ASP A 159 -8.06 -18.86 4.30
N SER A 160 -8.19 -17.59 3.88
CA SER A 160 -7.48 -17.02 2.74
C SER A 160 -5.96 -17.01 2.93
N HIS A 161 -5.47 -17.04 4.18
CA HIS A 161 -4.03 -17.10 4.47
C HIS A 161 -3.40 -18.43 4.02
N ARG A 162 -4.15 -19.54 4.11
CA ARG A 162 -3.70 -20.82 3.57
C ARG A 162 -3.73 -20.80 2.05
N GLU A 163 -4.81 -20.28 1.48
CA GLU A 163 -4.93 -20.16 0.03
C GLU A 163 -3.75 -19.37 -0.58
N VAL A 164 -3.41 -18.20 -0.01
CA VAL A 164 -2.28 -17.41 -0.51
C VAL A 164 -0.94 -18.11 -0.33
N ALA A 165 -0.76 -18.87 0.76
CA ALA A 165 0.43 -19.70 0.97
C ALA A 165 0.55 -20.79 -0.10
N ASP A 166 -0.53 -21.49 -0.40
CA ASP A 166 -0.57 -22.56 -1.41
C ASP A 166 -0.35 -22.00 -2.83
N VAL A 167 -0.94 -20.86 -3.15
CA VAL A 167 -0.79 -20.22 -4.47
C VAL A 167 0.64 -19.79 -4.73
N PHE A 168 1.30 -19.15 -3.77
CA PHE A 168 2.63 -18.57 -3.98
C PHE A 168 3.79 -19.41 -3.43
N GLY A 169 3.51 -20.47 -2.67
CA GLY A 169 4.55 -21.32 -2.09
C GLY A 169 5.45 -20.59 -1.08
N ARG A 170 4.93 -19.58 -0.38
CA ARG A 170 5.69 -18.71 0.53
C ARG A 170 5.17 -18.85 1.97
N GLU A 171 6.04 -18.51 2.94
CA GLU A 171 5.62 -18.38 4.32
C GLU A 171 4.57 -17.27 4.44
N VAL A 172 3.50 -17.53 5.18
CA VAL A 172 2.45 -16.57 5.49
C VAL A 172 2.38 -16.36 7.00
N VAL A 173 2.48 -15.10 7.42
CA VAL A 173 2.36 -14.67 8.81
C VAL A 173 1.01 -14.00 9.00
N SER A 174 0.13 -14.68 9.76
CA SER A 174 -1.20 -14.17 10.06
C SER A 174 -1.16 -13.09 11.13
N LEU A 175 -1.80 -11.95 10.84
CA LEU A 175 -1.91 -10.80 11.73
C LEU A 175 -3.38 -10.40 11.88
N ARG A 176 -3.80 -10.02 13.09
CA ARG A 176 -5.16 -9.63 13.38
C ARG A 176 -5.26 -8.14 13.69
N LEU A 177 -6.05 -7.45 12.89
CA LEU A 177 -6.43 -6.06 13.09
C LEU A 177 -7.60 -5.98 14.09
N VAL A 178 -7.57 -5.00 14.99
CA VAL A 178 -8.58 -4.80 16.05
C VAL A 178 -9.22 -3.42 16.04
N ASP A 179 -8.66 -2.46 15.31
CA ASP A 179 -9.23 -1.12 15.16
C ASP A 179 -9.88 -0.97 13.80
N PRO A 180 -11.20 -0.75 13.71
CA PRO A 180 -11.93 -0.67 12.43
C PRO A 180 -11.50 0.52 11.54
N ARG A 181 -10.77 1.50 12.07
CA ARG A 181 -10.17 2.57 11.25
C ARG A 181 -9.07 2.03 10.34
N PHE A 182 -8.41 0.95 10.77
CA PHE A 182 -7.36 0.26 10.02
C PHE A 182 -7.91 -1.09 9.56
N TYR A 183 -8.87 -1.05 8.64
CA TYR A 183 -9.65 -2.21 8.22
C TYR A 183 -8.94 -3.10 7.19
N HIS A 184 -7.83 -2.62 6.61
CA HIS A 184 -6.88 -3.38 5.80
C HIS A 184 -5.48 -3.32 6.40
N LEU A 185 -4.66 -4.33 6.12
CA LEU A 185 -3.29 -4.41 6.63
C LEU A 185 -2.40 -3.26 6.11
N ASP A 186 -2.58 -2.84 4.86
CA ASP A 186 -1.86 -1.74 4.21
C ASP A 186 -2.15 -0.37 4.83
N THR A 187 -3.16 -0.27 5.69
CA THR A 187 -3.45 0.95 6.46
C THR A 187 -2.73 0.98 7.81
N ALA A 188 -2.23 -0.17 8.26
CA ALA A 188 -1.57 -0.37 9.56
C ALA A 188 -0.09 -0.77 9.44
N ILE A 189 0.37 -1.21 8.27
CA ILE A 189 1.75 -1.55 7.96
C ILE A 189 2.18 -0.89 6.64
N SER A 190 3.36 -0.29 6.66
CA SER A 190 4.09 0.14 5.47
C SER A 190 5.30 -0.76 5.26
N VAL A 191 5.42 -1.38 4.09
CA VAL A 191 6.61 -2.15 3.72
C VAL A 191 7.66 -1.16 3.18
N LEU A 192 8.80 -1.07 3.85
CA LEU A 192 9.84 -0.08 3.55
C LEU A 192 10.96 -0.64 2.66
N ASP A 193 11.43 -1.82 2.97
CA ASP A 193 12.47 -2.52 2.23
C ASP A 193 11.93 -3.86 1.71
N PRO A 194 11.14 -3.85 0.62
CA PRO A 194 10.44 -5.06 0.17
C PRO A 194 11.34 -6.09 -0.53
N VAL A 195 12.61 -5.79 -0.80
CA VAL A 195 13.49 -6.63 -1.63
C VAL A 195 14.84 -6.87 -0.97
N GLN A 196 15.42 -8.06 -1.24
CA GLN A 196 16.78 -8.42 -0.86
C GLN A 196 17.80 -7.43 -1.45
N GLY A 197 18.69 -6.90 -0.61
CA GLY A 197 19.77 -6.05 -1.04
C GLY A 197 20.88 -6.82 -1.79
N PRO A 198 21.81 -6.13 -2.46
CA PRO A 198 22.97 -6.76 -3.08
C PRO A 198 23.75 -7.59 -2.06
N GLY A 199 24.02 -8.85 -2.39
CA GLY A 199 24.77 -9.79 -1.54
C GLY A 199 23.92 -10.71 -0.68
N GLY A 200 22.58 -10.77 -0.90
CA GLY A 200 21.68 -11.74 -0.25
C GLY A 200 21.42 -11.44 1.23
N VAL A 201 21.79 -10.25 1.72
CA VAL A 201 21.40 -9.82 3.06
C VAL A 201 19.96 -9.35 3.01
N GLU A 202 19.08 -10.12 3.61
CA GLU A 202 17.68 -9.75 3.80
C GLU A 202 17.61 -8.46 4.63
N ARG A 203 17.19 -7.36 4.01
CA ARG A 203 16.96 -6.06 4.66
C ARG A 203 15.49 -5.70 4.61
N ALA A 204 14.64 -6.73 4.68
CA ALA A 204 13.20 -6.51 4.75
C ALA A 204 12.88 -5.75 6.04
N ASN A 205 12.30 -4.56 5.91
CA ASN A 205 11.87 -3.76 7.05
C ASN A 205 10.51 -3.14 6.80
N ILE A 206 9.81 -2.86 7.89
CA ILE A 206 8.47 -2.31 7.91
C ILE A 206 8.38 -1.11 8.86
N ALA A 207 7.32 -0.32 8.67
CA ALA A 207 6.78 0.52 9.71
C ALA A 207 5.38 0.02 10.05
N TYR A 208 4.97 0.09 11.31
CA TYR A 208 3.62 -0.33 11.69
C TYR A 208 3.06 0.47 12.87
N LEU A 209 1.73 0.46 12.99
CA LEU A 209 0.98 1.06 14.09
C LEU A 209 0.64 -0.01 15.13
N PRO A 210 1.28 -0.03 16.31
CA PRO A 210 1.05 -1.08 17.30
C PRO A 210 -0.40 -1.19 17.78
N SER A 211 -1.10 -0.06 17.92
CA SER A 211 -2.48 -0.02 18.40
C SER A 211 -3.51 -0.63 17.44
N ALA A 212 -3.15 -0.84 16.16
CA ALA A 212 -4.03 -1.47 15.18
C ALA A 212 -4.16 -2.99 15.37
N PHE A 213 -3.26 -3.62 16.15
CA PHE A 213 -3.13 -5.07 16.26
C PHE A 213 -3.46 -5.60 17.64
N ASP A 214 -3.90 -6.87 17.72
CA ASP A 214 -4.00 -7.59 18.97
C ASP A 214 -2.61 -7.91 19.57
N ASP A 215 -2.60 -8.38 20.83
CA ASP A 215 -1.34 -8.61 21.56
C ASP A 215 -0.45 -9.67 20.91
N ASP A 216 -1.04 -10.74 20.36
CA ASP A 216 -0.29 -11.80 19.70
C ASP A 216 0.36 -11.31 18.40
N SER A 217 -0.39 -10.58 17.59
CA SER A 217 0.15 -9.99 16.35
C SER A 217 1.24 -8.96 16.63
N ARG A 218 1.08 -8.14 17.68
CA ARG A 218 2.14 -7.19 18.10
C ARG A 218 3.42 -7.93 18.50
N ARG A 219 3.31 -9.03 19.26
CA ARG A 219 4.46 -9.84 19.66
C ARG A 219 5.16 -10.44 18.42
N ILE A 220 4.41 -10.99 17.48
CA ILE A 220 4.94 -11.52 16.22
C ILE A 220 5.71 -10.44 15.45
N LEU A 221 5.13 -9.24 15.31
CA LEU A 221 5.77 -8.13 14.61
C LEU A 221 7.06 -7.68 15.32
N GLN A 222 7.07 -7.59 16.64
CA GLN A 222 8.25 -7.21 17.44
C GLN A 222 9.38 -8.24 17.31
N GLU A 223 9.04 -9.54 17.34
CA GLU A 223 10.02 -10.62 17.23
C GLU A 223 10.62 -10.71 15.81
N ARG A 224 9.80 -10.55 14.76
CA ARG A 224 10.24 -10.68 13.37
C ARG A 224 10.90 -9.42 12.82
N TYR A 225 10.47 -8.26 13.26
CA TYR A 225 10.96 -6.96 12.78
C TYR A 225 11.40 -6.06 13.94
N PRO A 226 12.47 -6.44 14.66
CA PRO A 226 12.92 -5.69 15.84
C PRO A 226 13.38 -4.26 15.51
N ASP A 227 13.76 -4.00 14.25
CA ASP A 227 14.18 -2.68 13.75
C ASP A 227 13.05 -1.90 13.07
N ALA A 228 11.80 -2.39 13.15
CA ALA A 228 10.66 -1.70 12.55
C ALA A 228 10.48 -0.29 13.12
N ILE A 229 9.97 0.61 12.28
CA ILE A 229 9.55 1.93 12.72
C ILE A 229 8.18 1.81 13.39
N LEU A 230 8.09 2.19 14.68
CA LEU A 230 6.81 2.26 15.38
C LEU A 230 6.17 3.63 15.14
N VAL A 231 5.04 3.62 14.46
CA VAL A 231 4.33 4.84 14.05
C VAL A 231 3.31 5.23 15.12
N SER A 232 3.15 6.52 15.34
CA SER A 232 2.22 7.07 16.34
C SER A 232 0.76 6.97 15.88
N ASP A 233 -0.19 6.96 16.84
CA ASP A 233 -1.63 7.04 16.54
C ASP A 233 -1.99 8.31 15.77
N ALA A 234 -1.26 9.41 15.98
CA ALA A 234 -1.48 10.66 15.27
C ALA A 234 -1.15 10.54 13.77
N ASP A 235 -0.03 9.90 13.43
CA ASP A 235 0.34 9.64 12.04
C ASP A 235 -0.53 8.55 11.41
N GLY A 236 -0.95 7.53 12.18
CA GLY A 236 -1.93 6.55 11.74
C GLY A 236 -3.27 7.19 11.37
N ALA A 237 -3.77 8.12 12.20
CA ALA A 237 -5.05 8.80 11.99
C ALA A 237 -5.09 9.71 10.74
N VAL A 238 -3.95 9.96 10.10
CA VAL A 238 -3.85 10.69 8.83
C VAL A 238 -3.41 9.80 7.66
N PHE A 239 -3.55 8.48 7.82
CA PHE A 239 -3.18 7.46 6.82
C PHE A 239 -1.68 7.45 6.45
N GLY A 240 -0.81 7.81 7.40
CA GLY A 240 0.63 7.84 7.17
C GLY A 240 1.22 6.51 6.74
N LEU A 241 0.67 5.39 7.25
CA LEU A 241 1.14 4.03 6.92
C LEU A 241 0.61 3.50 5.60
N ASN A 242 -0.45 4.10 5.04
CA ASN A 242 -0.91 3.74 3.70
C ASN A 242 0.02 4.36 2.65
N SER A 243 1.24 3.86 2.60
CA SER A 243 2.38 4.38 1.86
C SER A 243 2.97 3.33 0.94
N ALA A 244 3.64 3.76 -0.14
CA ALA A 244 4.39 2.89 -1.02
C ALA A 244 5.89 3.19 -0.89
N SER A 245 6.75 2.18 -1.08
CA SER A 245 8.20 2.35 -1.03
C SER A 245 8.88 1.64 -2.17
N ASP A 246 9.92 2.27 -2.70
CA ASP A 246 10.83 1.65 -3.67
C ASP A 246 12.17 1.21 -3.04
N GLY A 247 12.25 1.25 -1.71
CA GLY A 247 13.46 0.93 -0.94
C GLY A 247 14.30 2.17 -0.58
N TYR A 248 14.12 3.28 -1.26
CA TYR A 248 14.72 4.59 -0.94
C TYR A 248 13.66 5.67 -0.79
N ASN A 249 12.83 5.88 -1.81
CA ASN A 249 11.72 6.82 -1.74
C ASN A 249 10.53 6.16 -1.04
N VAL A 250 9.93 6.87 -0.08
CA VAL A 250 8.70 6.44 0.58
C VAL A 250 7.62 7.49 0.35
N PHE A 251 6.61 7.13 -0.43
CA PHE A 251 5.51 8.00 -0.80
C PHE A 251 4.50 8.03 0.34
N ILE A 252 4.33 9.15 1.00
CA ILE A 252 3.51 9.30 2.21
C ILE A 252 2.60 10.54 2.17
N SER A 253 1.56 10.50 3.00
CA SER A 253 0.72 11.67 3.26
C SER A 253 1.54 12.81 3.88
N PRO A 254 1.44 14.06 3.38
CA PRO A 254 2.15 15.22 3.96
C PRO A 254 1.69 15.56 5.39
N ARG A 255 0.62 14.91 5.87
CA ARG A 255 0.09 15.10 7.22
C ARG A 255 0.75 14.19 8.25
N ALA A 256 1.48 13.14 7.81
CA ALA A 256 2.17 12.19 8.68
C ALA A 256 3.58 12.69 9.06
N THR A 257 3.65 13.82 9.73
CA THR A 257 4.91 14.54 9.98
C THR A 257 5.87 13.82 10.93
N GLY A 258 5.34 13.07 11.91
CA GLY A 258 6.16 12.26 12.80
C GLY A 258 6.77 11.07 12.07
N PHE A 259 6.00 10.39 11.23
CA PHE A 259 6.49 9.29 10.41
C PHE A 259 7.51 9.78 9.35
N GLU A 260 7.28 10.95 8.73
CA GLU A 260 8.25 11.59 7.84
C GLU A 260 9.61 11.78 8.52
N ALA A 261 9.63 12.33 9.74
CA ALA A 261 10.85 12.54 10.49
C ALA A 261 11.59 11.21 10.78
N GLN A 262 10.86 10.17 11.22
CA GLN A 262 11.41 8.85 11.48
C GLN A 262 12.01 8.21 10.21
N LEU A 263 11.36 8.36 9.05
CA LEU A 263 11.88 7.87 7.76
C LEU A 263 13.21 8.55 7.41
N ARG A 264 13.31 9.88 7.55
CA ARG A 264 14.55 10.64 7.30
C ARG A 264 15.69 10.19 8.23
N GLU A 265 15.41 9.98 9.51
CA GLU A 265 16.39 9.47 10.50
C GLU A 265 16.91 8.08 10.12
N ARG A 266 16.12 7.26 9.42
CA ARG A 266 16.48 5.92 8.95
C ARG A 266 17.08 5.92 7.53
N GLY A 267 17.33 7.09 6.92
CA GLY A 267 17.97 7.24 5.62
C GLY A 267 17.05 7.04 4.42
N TYR A 268 15.73 6.99 4.62
CA TYR A 268 14.75 7.05 3.53
C TYR A 268 14.54 8.48 3.04
N HIS A 269 14.03 8.60 1.83
CA HIS A 269 13.62 9.86 1.22
C HIS A 269 12.08 9.93 1.15
N PRO A 270 11.41 10.60 2.11
CA PRO A 270 9.97 10.78 2.06
C PRO A 270 9.57 11.67 0.89
N VAL A 271 8.63 11.18 0.08
CA VAL A 271 8.00 11.90 -1.03
C VAL A 271 6.55 12.20 -0.62
N LEU A 272 6.25 13.49 -0.43
CA LEU A 272 4.97 13.91 0.11
C LEU A 272 3.94 14.04 -1.01
N VAL A 273 2.86 13.24 -0.96
CA VAL A 273 1.77 13.26 -1.93
C VAL A 273 0.43 13.39 -1.20
N ASP A 274 -0.30 14.45 -1.52
CA ASP A 274 -1.63 14.68 -0.94
C ASP A 274 -2.71 13.93 -1.74
N LEU A 275 -3.37 12.98 -1.10
CA LEU A 275 -4.55 12.28 -1.60
C LEU A 275 -5.77 12.51 -0.69
N SER A 276 -5.88 13.70 -0.11
CA SER A 276 -6.92 14.02 0.88
C SER A 276 -8.35 13.84 0.36
N GLU A 277 -8.57 13.95 -0.96
CA GLU A 277 -9.89 13.69 -1.54
C GLU A 277 -10.21 12.20 -1.62
N LEU A 278 -9.24 11.38 -2.04
CA LEU A 278 -9.40 9.93 -2.07
C LEU A 278 -9.51 9.34 -0.66
N LEU A 279 -8.93 9.98 0.35
CA LEU A 279 -9.08 9.57 1.74
C LEU A 279 -10.55 9.61 2.22
N LEU A 280 -11.42 10.39 1.60
CA LEU A 280 -12.86 10.38 1.90
C LEU A 280 -13.52 9.02 1.61
N GLY A 281 -12.97 8.24 0.67
CA GLY A 281 -13.37 6.86 0.42
C GLY A 281 -12.62 5.82 1.28
N GLY A 282 -11.68 6.27 2.12
CA GLY A 282 -10.93 5.41 3.03
C GLY A 282 -9.68 4.80 2.45
N GLY A 283 -9.12 5.35 1.36
CA GLY A 283 -7.87 4.90 0.77
C GLY A 283 -6.85 6.03 0.58
N GLY A 284 -5.59 5.67 0.50
CA GLY A 284 -4.46 6.57 0.31
C GLY A 284 -3.52 6.08 -0.80
N ILE A 285 -2.24 6.34 -0.64
CA ILE A 285 -1.22 6.10 -1.66
C ILE A 285 -1.09 4.61 -1.98
N LYS A 286 -0.94 3.75 -0.95
CA LYS A 286 -0.81 2.30 -1.15
C LYS A 286 -2.09 1.70 -1.72
N CYS A 287 -3.26 2.10 -1.22
CA CYS A 287 -4.52 1.62 -1.76
C CYS A 287 -4.65 1.90 -3.27
N CYS A 288 -4.16 3.05 -3.76
CA CYS A 288 -4.18 3.40 -5.19
C CYS A 288 -3.07 2.73 -6.01
N THR A 289 -2.26 1.85 -5.41
CA THR A 289 -1.03 1.31 -6.01
C THR A 289 -0.95 -0.19 -5.79
N LEU A 290 -1.23 -0.99 -6.82
CA LEU A 290 -0.97 -2.43 -6.82
C LEU A 290 0.38 -2.68 -7.47
N GLU A 291 1.26 -3.43 -6.81
CA GLU A 291 2.58 -3.75 -7.36
C GLU A 291 2.52 -5.01 -8.24
N LEU A 292 2.97 -4.87 -9.48
CA LEU A 292 3.03 -5.95 -10.46
C LEU A 292 4.40 -6.64 -10.39
N ARG A 293 4.56 -7.60 -9.48
CA ARG A 293 5.80 -8.36 -9.31
C ARG A 293 5.84 -9.51 -10.32
N GLY A 294 6.62 -9.33 -11.38
CA GLY A 294 6.75 -10.31 -12.45
C GLY A 294 8.13 -10.93 -12.52
N THR A 295 8.21 -12.13 -13.14
CA THR A 295 9.46 -12.61 -13.74
C THR A 295 9.76 -11.71 -14.94
N ARG A 296 10.90 -11.06 -14.95
CA ARG A 296 11.42 -10.37 -16.14
C ARG A 296 11.92 -11.36 -17.16
#